data_81a5c1d4b2f9f523bf1e8c3e9468b063
#
_entry.id   81a5c1d4b2f9f523bf1e8c3e9468b063
#
_cell.length_a   1.000
_cell.length_b   1.000
_cell.length_c   1.000
_cell.angle_alpha   90.00
_cell.angle_beta   90.00
_cell.angle_gamma   90.00
#
_symmetry.space_group_name_H-M   'P 1'
#
loop_
_entity.id
_entity.type
_entity.pdbx_description
1 polymer ?
#
loop_
_entity_poly.entity_id
_entity_poly.type
_entity_poly.pdbx_seq_one_letter_code
_entity_poly.pdbx_strand_id
1 'polypeptide(L)'
;QGIAAAGGHTYFSYLLLDGGRLCTRLVANYPTAWCDRYEQKLYIHYDPVVTLGRESRLPFFWNHGRFLQPYSKAQRKVFHEAGDFGINYGYAIPIAGGRGESGLFSVAAPQEGPLIDAMSASMHLVYVLGLQVHDRVLSLTTDASARMPHIDLTARELECLKWAAEGLTTEQIADRMAISAATVNYHFNKIVPKFDAANRHHAAIRAVRMGLI
;
A
#
# COMPACT_ATOMS: atom_id res chain seq x y z
N GLN A 1 6.42 -18.71 -16.45
CA GLN A 1 7.46 -19.13 -17.43
C GLN A 1 7.46 -18.29 -18.72
N GLY A 2 6.41 -17.53 -19.04
CA GLY A 2 6.27 -16.80 -20.30
C GLY A 2 7.07 -15.49 -20.43
N ILE A 3 7.39 -14.81 -19.33
CA ILE A 3 8.11 -13.53 -19.37
C ILE A 3 9.64 -13.71 -19.34
N ALA A 4 10.13 -14.84 -18.83
CA ALA A 4 11.56 -15.13 -18.70
C ALA A 4 12.24 -15.58 -20.01
N ALA A 5 11.49 -15.83 -21.09
CA ALA A 5 12.02 -16.45 -22.32
C ALA A 5 12.61 -15.46 -23.34
N ALA A 6 12.52 -14.16 -23.13
CA ALA A 6 13.03 -13.13 -24.04
C ALA A 6 14.34 -12.52 -23.54
N GLY A 7 15.40 -13.34 -23.41
CA GLY A 7 16.81 -12.88 -23.47
C GLY A 7 17.26 -11.93 -22.36
N GLY A 8 17.06 -12.30 -21.09
CA GLY A 8 17.61 -11.55 -19.94
C GLY A 8 16.90 -11.93 -18.66
N HIS A 9 17.60 -11.97 -17.53
CA HIS A 9 16.98 -12.21 -16.25
C HIS A 9 15.97 -11.09 -15.96
N THR A 10 14.68 -11.41 -15.98
CA THR A 10 13.63 -10.49 -15.55
C THR A 10 13.40 -10.66 -14.06
N TYR A 11 13.49 -9.58 -13.35
CA TYR A 11 13.22 -9.54 -11.92
C TYR A 11 11.78 -9.09 -11.66
N PHE A 12 11.25 -9.50 -10.54
CA PHE A 12 10.01 -8.94 -10.00
C PHE A 12 10.17 -8.58 -8.53
N SER A 13 9.39 -7.63 -8.09
CA SER A 13 9.21 -7.34 -6.68
C SER A 13 7.74 -6.99 -6.40
N TYR A 14 7.32 -7.33 -5.21
CA TYR A 14 6.05 -6.90 -4.66
C TYR A 14 6.28 -6.34 -3.25
N LEU A 15 5.82 -5.12 -3.04
CA LEU A 15 5.91 -4.40 -1.79
C LEU A 15 4.52 -4.14 -1.24
N LEU A 16 4.25 -4.60 -0.02
CA LEU A 16 3.03 -4.25 0.70
C LEU A 16 3.28 -3.02 1.58
N LEU A 17 2.46 -2.00 1.41
CA LEU A 17 2.47 -0.76 2.17
C LEU A 17 1.20 -0.72 3.02
N ASP A 18 1.32 -0.48 4.31
CA ASP A 18 0.18 -0.43 5.23
C ASP A 18 0.03 0.99 5.80
N GLY A 19 -1.06 1.66 5.45
CA GLY A 19 -1.63 2.84 6.11
C GLY A 19 -0.63 3.93 6.54
N GLY A 20 0.45 4.15 5.78
CA GLY A 20 1.48 5.13 6.08
C GLY A 20 2.73 4.53 6.74
N ARG A 21 2.78 3.24 7.05
CA ARG A 21 4.01 2.54 7.40
C ARG A 21 4.79 2.18 6.15
N LEU A 22 6.10 2.37 6.22
CA LEU A 22 7.01 1.93 5.18
C LEU A 22 7.16 0.41 5.27
N CYS A 23 6.74 -0.28 4.22
CA CYS A 23 6.94 -1.70 3.97
C CYS A 23 6.64 -2.63 5.16
N THR A 24 5.53 -3.30 5.08
CA THR A 24 5.23 -4.41 6.00
C THR A 24 5.73 -5.75 5.44
N ARG A 25 5.88 -5.86 4.12
CA ARG A 25 6.41 -7.07 3.48
C ARG A 25 6.95 -6.79 2.08
N LEU A 26 8.13 -7.36 1.79
CA LEU A 26 8.73 -7.40 0.47
C LEU A 26 8.82 -8.87 0.00
N VAL A 27 8.36 -9.13 -1.22
CA VAL A 27 8.56 -10.40 -1.94
C VAL A 27 9.24 -10.07 -3.25
N ALA A 28 10.41 -10.65 -3.51
CA ALA A 28 11.18 -10.38 -4.72
C ALA A 28 12.04 -11.58 -5.11
N ASN A 29 12.43 -11.64 -6.39
CA ASN A 29 13.46 -12.57 -6.89
C ASN A 29 14.78 -11.85 -7.22
N TYR A 30 15.00 -10.68 -6.62
CA TYR A 30 16.27 -9.96 -6.76
C TYR A 30 17.46 -10.74 -6.20
N PRO A 31 18.69 -10.49 -6.68
CA PRO A 31 19.88 -11.05 -6.06
C PRO A 31 19.94 -10.72 -4.56
N THR A 32 20.25 -11.74 -3.74
CA THR A 32 20.33 -11.59 -2.27
C THR A 32 21.25 -10.43 -1.87
N ALA A 33 22.41 -10.31 -2.53
CA ALA A 33 23.33 -9.21 -2.25
C ALA A 33 22.74 -7.81 -2.49
N TRP A 34 21.78 -7.67 -3.44
CA TRP A 34 21.03 -6.44 -3.61
C TRP A 34 20.03 -6.24 -2.48
N CYS A 35 19.27 -7.27 -2.12
CA CYS A 35 18.31 -7.19 -1.01
C CYS A 35 18.98 -6.79 0.29
N ASP A 36 20.12 -7.41 0.63
CA ASP A 36 20.89 -7.08 1.81
C ASP A 36 21.38 -5.62 1.80
N ARG A 37 21.90 -5.16 0.65
CA ARG A 37 22.34 -3.77 0.46
C ARG A 37 21.19 -2.78 0.60
N TYR A 38 20.03 -3.10 0.00
CA TYR A 38 18.82 -2.28 0.03
C TYR A 38 18.33 -2.07 1.46
N GLU A 39 18.32 -3.16 2.25
CA GLU A 39 17.92 -3.14 3.66
C GLU A 39 18.93 -2.40 4.52
N GLN A 40 20.23 -2.72 4.44
CA GLN A 40 21.29 -2.09 5.23
C GLN A 40 21.36 -0.57 5.00
N LYS A 41 21.13 -0.11 3.78
CA LYS A 41 21.17 1.31 3.43
C LYS A 41 19.82 2.01 3.58
N LEU A 42 18.78 1.29 4.03
CA LEU A 42 17.42 1.81 4.20
C LEU A 42 16.89 2.50 2.93
N TYR A 43 17.18 1.91 1.76
CA TYR A 43 16.84 2.52 0.47
C TYR A 43 15.34 2.71 0.27
N ILE A 44 14.50 1.94 0.96
CA ILE A 44 13.04 2.11 0.95
C ILE A 44 12.59 3.56 1.19
N HIS A 45 13.36 4.35 1.95
CA HIS A 45 13.07 5.76 2.26
C HIS A 45 13.42 6.72 1.11
N TYR A 46 14.26 6.28 0.19
CA TYR A 46 14.80 7.11 -0.89
C TYR A 46 14.49 6.57 -2.27
N ASP A 47 13.93 5.36 -2.35
CA ASP A 47 13.62 4.69 -3.62
C ASP A 47 12.57 5.49 -4.40
N PRO A 48 12.93 6.01 -5.60
CA PRO A 48 12.00 6.77 -6.41
C PRO A 48 10.80 5.95 -6.88
N VAL A 49 10.97 4.64 -7.07
CA VAL A 49 9.89 3.74 -7.53
C VAL A 49 8.85 3.61 -6.43
N VAL A 50 9.29 3.50 -5.18
CA VAL A 50 8.40 3.46 -4.00
C VAL A 50 7.69 4.80 -3.81
N THR A 51 8.42 5.91 -3.95
CA THR A 51 7.84 7.26 -3.85
C THR A 51 6.76 7.48 -4.90
N LEU A 52 7.09 7.25 -6.18
CA LEU A 52 6.13 7.35 -7.29
C LEU A 52 4.96 6.38 -7.15
N GLY A 53 5.23 5.15 -6.68
CA GLY A 53 4.20 4.15 -6.46
C GLY A 53 3.16 4.53 -5.41
N ARG A 54 3.51 5.40 -4.46
CA ARG A 54 2.58 5.95 -3.46
C ARG A 54 1.73 7.09 -4.00
N GLU A 55 2.28 7.87 -4.93
CA GLU A 55 1.64 9.04 -5.50
C GLU A 55 0.81 8.70 -6.74
N SER A 56 1.23 7.68 -7.50
CA SER A 56 0.57 7.28 -8.73
C SER A 56 -0.59 6.31 -8.47
N ARG A 57 -1.64 6.46 -9.28
CA ARG A 57 -2.75 5.48 -9.36
C ARG A 57 -2.68 4.64 -10.63
N LEU A 58 -1.79 4.99 -11.54
CA LEU A 58 -1.61 4.31 -12.82
C LEU A 58 -0.25 3.64 -12.87
N PRO A 59 -0.13 2.52 -13.59
CA PRO A 59 1.14 1.91 -13.87
C PRO A 59 2.10 2.88 -14.56
N PHE A 60 3.40 2.73 -14.30
CA PHE A 60 4.43 3.60 -14.87
C PHE A 60 5.72 2.84 -15.15
N PHE A 61 6.43 3.28 -16.19
CA PHE A 61 7.82 2.89 -16.41
C PHE A 61 8.73 3.75 -15.53
N TRP A 62 9.78 3.15 -15.00
CA TRP A 62 10.80 3.86 -14.25
C TRP A 62 12.19 3.67 -14.88
N ASN A 63 13.04 4.67 -14.66
CA ASN A 63 14.37 4.80 -15.27
C ASN A 63 14.36 4.75 -16.80
N HIS A 64 13.24 5.03 -17.44
CA HIS A 64 13.08 5.15 -18.89
C HIS A 64 13.34 6.61 -19.32
N GLY A 65 14.01 6.85 -20.44
CA GLY A 65 14.50 8.16 -20.87
C GLY A 65 13.49 9.31 -20.94
N ARG A 66 12.19 9.03 -20.98
CA ARG A 66 11.10 10.01 -20.90
C ARG A 66 10.63 10.33 -19.48
N PHE A 67 11.04 9.54 -18.47
CA PHE A 67 10.62 9.64 -17.08
C PHE A 67 11.75 10.10 -16.16
N LEU A 68 12.76 10.78 -16.69
CA LEU A 68 13.82 11.40 -15.90
C LEU A 68 13.23 12.56 -15.09
N GLN A 69 12.58 12.23 -13.99
CA GLN A 69 12.26 13.19 -12.95
C GLN A 69 13.57 13.76 -12.37
N PRO A 70 13.58 14.99 -11.87
CA PRO A 70 14.75 15.54 -11.19
C PRO A 70 14.99 14.81 -9.87
N TYR A 71 15.58 13.63 -9.96
CA TYR A 71 15.90 12.82 -8.78
C TYR A 71 16.97 13.49 -7.92
N SER A 72 16.81 13.45 -6.60
CA SER A 72 17.83 13.84 -5.65
C SER A 72 19.08 12.98 -5.78
N LYS A 73 20.22 13.43 -5.21
CA LYS A 73 21.46 12.65 -5.20
C LYS A 73 21.27 11.27 -4.55
N ALA A 74 20.49 11.20 -3.47
CA ALA A 74 20.18 9.94 -2.77
C ALA A 74 19.36 8.99 -3.66
N GLN A 75 18.34 9.49 -4.35
CA GLN A 75 17.52 8.72 -5.26
C GLN A 75 18.31 8.17 -6.46
N ARG A 76 19.15 9.01 -7.08
CA ARG A 76 20.05 8.56 -8.17
C ARG A 76 20.99 7.44 -7.73
N LYS A 77 21.45 7.50 -6.47
CA LYS A 77 22.32 6.46 -5.91
C LYS A 77 21.62 5.09 -5.84
N VAL A 78 20.31 5.06 -5.51
CA VAL A 78 19.52 3.80 -5.52
C VAL A 78 19.56 3.18 -6.91
N PHE A 79 19.23 3.93 -7.96
CA PHE A 79 19.27 3.42 -9.34
C PHE A 79 20.66 2.99 -9.79
N HIS A 80 21.69 3.79 -9.45
CA HIS A 80 23.06 3.47 -9.81
C HIS A 80 23.50 2.12 -9.19
N GLU A 81 23.26 1.94 -7.90
CA GLU A 81 23.66 0.69 -7.23
C GLU A 81 22.76 -0.50 -7.60
N ALA A 82 21.48 -0.27 -7.94
CA ALA A 82 20.61 -1.31 -8.49
C ALA A 82 21.10 -1.81 -9.84
N GLY A 83 21.67 -0.89 -10.63
CA GLY A 83 22.27 -1.20 -11.95
C GLY A 83 23.42 -2.19 -11.89
N ASP A 84 24.22 -2.18 -10.81
CA ASP A 84 25.30 -3.16 -10.59
C ASP A 84 24.77 -4.61 -10.53
N PHE A 85 23.48 -4.77 -10.26
CA PHE A 85 22.78 -6.06 -10.18
C PHE A 85 21.86 -6.33 -11.38
N GLY A 86 21.94 -5.51 -12.43
CA GLY A 86 21.09 -5.65 -13.62
C GLY A 86 19.65 -5.16 -13.43
N ILE A 87 19.39 -4.36 -12.39
CA ILE A 87 18.07 -3.76 -12.12
C ILE A 87 18.12 -2.33 -12.66
N ASN A 88 17.98 -2.19 -13.99
CA ASN A 88 18.21 -0.91 -14.67
C ASN A 88 16.90 -0.22 -15.06
N TYR A 89 15.94 -0.97 -15.57
CA TYR A 89 14.68 -0.46 -16.12
C TYR A 89 13.52 -1.26 -15.58
N GLY A 90 12.37 -0.66 -15.42
CA GLY A 90 11.22 -1.43 -14.98
C GLY A 90 9.87 -0.79 -15.24
N TYR A 91 8.86 -1.58 -14.94
CA TYR A 91 7.46 -1.23 -15.01
C TYR A 91 6.82 -1.53 -13.66
N ALA A 92 6.17 -0.55 -13.06
CA ALA A 92 5.57 -0.65 -11.75
C ALA A 92 4.07 -0.42 -11.80
N ILE A 93 3.35 -1.18 -11.01
CA ILE A 93 1.89 -1.18 -10.90
C ILE A 93 1.52 -0.87 -9.46
N PRO A 94 1.08 0.36 -9.16
CA PRO A 94 0.45 0.67 -7.88
C PRO A 94 -0.90 -0.04 -7.77
N ILE A 95 -1.16 -0.66 -6.64
CA ILE A 95 -2.39 -1.41 -6.37
C ILE A 95 -3.00 -0.81 -5.10
N ALA A 96 -4.17 -0.23 -5.23
CA ALA A 96 -4.92 0.28 -4.09
C ALA A 96 -5.68 -0.88 -3.43
N GLY A 97 -5.50 -1.06 -2.13
CA GLY A 97 -6.28 -1.99 -1.34
C GLY A 97 -7.56 -1.36 -0.79
N GLY A 98 -8.43 -2.19 -0.24
CA GLY A 98 -9.76 -1.78 0.24
C GLY A 98 -9.79 -1.20 1.65
N ARG A 99 -8.70 -1.29 2.44
CA ARG A 99 -8.66 -0.98 3.88
C ARG A 99 -7.51 -0.06 4.26
N GLY A 100 -7.00 0.73 3.30
CA GLY A 100 -5.88 1.65 3.51
C GLY A 100 -4.51 1.02 3.27
N GLU A 101 -4.43 -0.29 3.01
CA GLU A 101 -3.25 -0.93 2.49
C GLU A 101 -3.08 -0.62 0.99
N SER A 102 -1.86 -0.69 0.52
CA SER A 102 -1.56 -0.59 -0.91
C SER A 102 -0.42 -1.54 -1.28
N GLY A 103 -0.39 -1.97 -2.53
CA GLY A 103 0.67 -2.79 -3.08
C GLY A 103 1.43 -2.04 -4.17
N LEU A 104 2.69 -2.37 -4.33
CA LEU A 104 3.48 -1.97 -5.48
C LEU A 104 4.10 -3.22 -6.09
N PHE A 105 3.55 -3.65 -7.23
CA PHE A 105 4.13 -4.73 -8.00
C PHE A 105 5.03 -4.15 -9.09
N SER A 106 6.26 -4.65 -9.22
CA SER A 106 7.20 -4.16 -10.20
C SER A 106 7.89 -5.32 -10.92
N VAL A 107 8.12 -5.15 -12.21
CA VAL A 107 9.02 -5.96 -13.00
C VAL A 107 10.22 -5.13 -13.41
N ALA A 108 11.41 -5.74 -13.45
CA ALA A 108 12.65 -5.05 -13.78
C ALA A 108 13.51 -5.90 -14.72
N ALA A 109 14.30 -5.22 -15.56
CA ALA A 109 15.18 -5.83 -16.54
C ALA A 109 16.48 -5.03 -16.70
N PRO A 110 17.56 -5.66 -17.15
CA PRO A 110 18.83 -4.98 -17.40
C PRO A 110 18.81 -4.09 -18.65
N GLN A 111 17.88 -4.35 -19.58
CA GLN A 111 17.80 -3.64 -20.86
C GLN A 111 16.40 -3.07 -21.08
N GLU A 112 16.33 -1.86 -21.61
CA GLU A 112 15.09 -1.12 -21.83
C GLU A 112 14.24 -1.70 -22.96
N GLY A 113 14.80 -1.92 -24.12
CA GLY A 113 14.07 -2.37 -25.32
C GLY A 113 13.28 -3.66 -25.10
N PRO A 114 13.93 -4.77 -24.67
CA PRO A 114 13.22 -6.01 -24.36
C PRO A 114 12.12 -5.88 -23.31
N LEU A 115 12.30 -4.99 -22.32
CA LEU A 115 11.24 -4.73 -21.32
C LEU A 115 10.03 -4.04 -21.96
N ILE A 116 10.26 -3.03 -22.80
CA ILE A 116 9.17 -2.30 -23.48
C ILE A 116 8.42 -3.25 -24.41
N ASP A 117 9.12 -4.06 -25.20
CA ASP A 117 8.50 -5.01 -26.12
C ASP A 117 7.65 -6.03 -25.35
N ALA A 118 8.18 -6.60 -24.28
CA ALA A 118 7.45 -7.54 -23.43
C ALA A 118 6.24 -6.89 -22.77
N MET A 119 6.36 -5.65 -22.28
CA MET A 119 5.25 -4.94 -21.66
C MET A 119 4.19 -4.55 -22.69
N SER A 120 4.58 -4.12 -23.89
CA SER A 120 3.63 -3.82 -24.98
C SER A 120 2.76 -5.01 -25.34
N ALA A 121 3.34 -6.21 -25.33
CA ALA A 121 2.61 -7.45 -25.63
C ALA A 121 1.79 -7.99 -24.43
N SER A 122 2.20 -7.75 -23.20
CA SER A 122 1.71 -8.48 -22.02
C SER A 122 1.29 -7.60 -20.85
N MET A 123 1.21 -6.29 -21.04
CA MET A 123 0.91 -5.33 -19.94
C MET A 123 -0.34 -5.71 -19.14
N HIS A 124 -1.40 -6.11 -19.82
CA HIS A 124 -2.64 -6.54 -19.18
C HIS A 124 -2.47 -7.79 -18.33
N LEU A 125 -1.66 -8.75 -18.76
CA LEU A 125 -1.37 -9.97 -18.00
C LEU A 125 -0.53 -9.64 -16.75
N VAL A 126 0.46 -8.78 -16.90
CA VAL A 126 1.31 -8.32 -15.78
C VAL A 126 0.48 -7.55 -14.77
N TYR A 127 -0.48 -6.75 -15.23
CA TYR A 127 -1.42 -6.05 -14.35
C TYR A 127 -2.29 -7.02 -13.53
N VAL A 128 -2.91 -7.99 -14.22
CA VAL A 128 -3.72 -9.03 -13.54
C VAL A 128 -2.88 -9.85 -12.57
N LEU A 129 -1.66 -10.21 -12.95
CA LEU A 129 -0.73 -10.91 -12.07
C LEU A 129 -0.41 -10.09 -10.82
N GLY A 130 -0.17 -8.79 -10.97
CA GLY A 130 0.06 -7.88 -9.84
C GLY A 130 -1.11 -7.88 -8.85
N LEU A 131 -2.35 -7.82 -9.35
CA LEU A 131 -3.56 -7.92 -8.52
C LEU A 131 -3.65 -9.26 -7.78
N GLN A 132 -3.38 -10.37 -8.47
CA GLN A 132 -3.40 -11.71 -7.86
C GLN A 132 -2.32 -11.87 -6.78
N VAL A 133 -1.11 -11.33 -7.02
CA VAL A 133 -0.03 -11.33 -6.02
C VAL A 133 -0.46 -10.51 -4.80
N HIS A 134 -1.06 -9.34 -5.01
CA HIS A 134 -1.56 -8.49 -3.93
C HIS A 134 -2.59 -9.23 -3.06
N ASP A 135 -3.63 -9.78 -3.67
CA ASP A 135 -4.67 -10.55 -2.98
C ASP A 135 -4.06 -11.74 -2.20
N ARG A 136 -3.14 -12.47 -2.85
CA ARG A 136 -2.48 -13.61 -2.22
C ARG A 136 -1.60 -13.20 -1.04
N VAL A 137 -0.84 -12.13 -1.16
CA VAL A 137 -0.02 -11.62 -0.05
C VAL A 137 -0.91 -11.16 1.09
N LEU A 138 -1.97 -10.41 0.82
CA LEU A 138 -2.94 -10.03 1.84
C LEU A 138 -3.54 -11.25 2.54
N SER A 139 -3.94 -12.27 1.81
CA SER A 139 -4.52 -13.50 2.39
C SER A 139 -3.54 -14.26 3.29
N LEU A 140 -2.23 -14.18 3.01
CA LEU A 140 -1.17 -14.82 3.80
C LEU A 140 -0.70 -13.95 4.98
N THR A 141 -0.88 -12.63 4.89
CA THR A 141 -0.51 -11.69 5.95
C THR A 141 -1.64 -11.50 6.94
N THR A 142 -2.86 -11.71 6.50
CA THR A 142 -4.01 -11.81 7.39
C THR A 142 -3.92 -13.18 8.05
N ASP A 143 -3.05 -13.29 9.06
CA ASP A 143 -3.09 -14.44 9.97
C ASP A 143 -4.54 -14.69 10.36
N ALA A 144 -4.93 -15.95 10.50
CA ALA A 144 -6.28 -16.31 10.90
C ALA A 144 -6.69 -15.71 12.27
N SER A 145 -5.73 -15.20 13.05
CA SER A 145 -5.93 -14.38 14.24
C SER A 145 -6.18 -12.89 13.96
N ALA A 146 -5.81 -12.40 12.78
CA ALA A 146 -6.07 -11.03 12.31
C ALA A 146 -7.22 -10.96 11.30
N ARG A 147 -8.15 -11.93 11.32
CA ARG A 147 -9.52 -11.60 10.91
C ARG A 147 -9.88 -10.40 11.75
N MET A 148 -9.98 -9.21 11.10
CA MET A 148 -10.50 -8.02 11.75
C MET A 148 -11.66 -8.49 12.61
N PRO A 149 -11.65 -8.30 13.94
CA PRO A 149 -12.76 -8.70 14.74
C PRO A 149 -13.99 -8.11 14.06
N HIS A 150 -14.96 -8.94 13.75
CA HIS A 150 -16.23 -8.46 13.22
C HIS A 150 -16.77 -7.53 14.31
N ILE A 151 -16.54 -6.23 14.15
CA ILE A 151 -16.99 -5.25 15.12
C ILE A 151 -18.47 -5.05 14.85
N ASP A 152 -19.26 -5.69 15.68
CA ASP A 152 -20.71 -5.61 15.59
C ASP A 152 -21.15 -4.23 16.09
N LEU A 153 -21.46 -3.35 15.15
CA LEU A 153 -21.93 -2.00 15.40
C LEU A 153 -23.42 -1.92 15.15
N THR A 154 -24.15 -1.40 16.12
CA THR A 154 -25.54 -0.99 15.88
C THR A 154 -25.60 0.21 14.93
N ALA A 155 -26.74 0.42 14.27
CA ALA A 155 -26.91 1.58 13.37
C ALA A 155 -26.62 2.92 14.08
N ARG A 156 -26.98 3.04 15.36
CA ARG A 156 -26.73 4.26 16.17
C ARG A 156 -25.25 4.42 16.54
N GLU A 157 -24.53 3.35 16.80
CA GLU A 157 -23.09 3.39 17.03
C GLU A 157 -22.34 3.80 15.76
N LEU A 158 -22.76 3.26 14.60
CA LEU A 158 -22.19 3.63 13.31
C LEU A 158 -22.42 5.11 12.98
N GLU A 159 -23.63 5.62 13.27
CA GLU A 159 -23.98 7.02 13.08
C GLU A 159 -23.15 7.95 13.97
N CYS A 160 -22.97 7.60 15.26
CA CYS A 160 -22.08 8.32 16.17
C CYS A 160 -20.63 8.37 15.65
N LEU A 161 -20.11 7.25 15.16
CA LEU A 161 -18.75 7.18 14.60
C LEU A 161 -18.58 8.08 13.38
N LYS A 162 -19.56 8.10 12.46
CA LYS A 162 -19.52 8.97 11.27
C LYS A 162 -19.39 10.44 11.66
N TRP A 163 -20.24 10.91 12.56
CA TRP A 163 -20.18 12.31 13.01
C TRP A 163 -18.90 12.63 13.79
N ALA A 164 -18.38 11.67 14.57
CA ALA A 164 -17.10 11.85 15.24
C ALA A 164 -15.92 11.90 14.27
N ALA A 165 -15.96 11.15 13.16
CA ALA A 165 -14.97 11.21 12.10
C ALA A 165 -14.98 12.57 11.37
N GLU A 166 -16.16 13.21 11.27
CA GLU A 166 -16.32 14.57 10.75
C GLU A 166 -15.87 15.65 11.76
N GLY A 167 -15.41 15.25 12.95
CA GLY A 167 -14.88 16.16 13.97
C GLY A 167 -15.92 16.82 14.87
N LEU A 168 -17.19 16.38 14.87
CA LEU A 168 -18.25 16.96 15.67
C LEU A 168 -18.05 16.68 17.17
N THR A 169 -18.44 17.66 18.00
CA THR A 169 -18.49 17.50 19.48
C THR A 169 -19.66 16.62 19.90
N THR A 170 -19.67 16.19 21.15
CA THR A 170 -20.78 15.39 21.71
C THR A 170 -22.12 16.11 21.59
N GLU A 171 -22.15 17.40 21.84
CA GLU A 171 -23.35 18.27 21.77
C GLU A 171 -23.83 18.35 20.29
N GLN A 172 -22.91 18.60 19.36
CA GLN A 172 -23.26 18.67 17.95
C GLN A 172 -23.76 17.33 17.40
N ILE A 173 -23.19 16.20 17.86
CA ILE A 173 -23.67 14.86 17.51
C ILE A 173 -25.09 14.65 18.09
N ALA A 174 -25.30 15.03 19.33
CA ALA A 174 -26.61 14.94 20.01
C ALA A 174 -27.68 15.68 19.22
N ASP A 175 -27.40 16.92 18.81
CA ASP A 175 -28.30 17.75 18.00
C ASP A 175 -28.61 17.11 16.64
N ARG A 176 -27.56 16.60 15.94
CA ARG A 176 -27.71 15.96 14.62
C ARG A 176 -28.55 14.69 14.69
N MET A 177 -28.38 13.90 15.75
CA MET A 177 -29.10 12.64 15.95
C MET A 177 -30.43 12.76 16.67
N ALA A 178 -30.79 13.97 17.10
CA ALA A 178 -31.98 14.28 17.93
C ALA A 178 -32.05 13.41 19.22
N ILE A 179 -30.90 13.28 19.92
CA ILE A 179 -30.77 12.56 21.19
C ILE A 179 -30.02 13.41 22.23
N SER A 180 -29.98 12.97 23.49
CA SER A 180 -29.22 13.69 24.51
C SER A 180 -27.70 13.46 24.36
N ALA A 181 -26.89 14.43 24.82
CA ALA A 181 -25.44 14.29 24.94
C ALA A 181 -25.07 13.08 25.82
N ALA A 182 -25.86 12.79 26.86
CA ALA A 182 -25.67 11.58 27.67
C ALA A 182 -25.84 10.29 26.86
N THR A 183 -26.80 10.25 25.92
CA THR A 183 -27.02 9.12 25.03
C THR A 183 -25.86 8.95 24.06
N VAL A 184 -25.29 10.04 23.53
CA VAL A 184 -24.07 9.98 22.67
C VAL A 184 -22.91 9.40 23.46
N ASN A 185 -22.66 9.86 24.67
CA ASN A 185 -21.61 9.34 25.54
C ASN A 185 -21.83 7.85 25.87
N TYR A 186 -23.07 7.41 26.08
CA TYR A 186 -23.41 6.01 26.27
C TYR A 186 -23.01 5.15 25.03
N HIS A 187 -23.28 5.64 23.82
CA HIS A 187 -22.85 4.95 22.63
C HIS A 187 -21.32 4.87 22.54
N PHE A 188 -20.60 5.96 22.80
CA PHE A 188 -19.14 5.94 22.77
C PHE A 188 -18.52 5.06 23.86
N ASN A 189 -19.12 4.96 25.03
CA ASN A 189 -18.67 4.02 26.07
C ASN A 189 -18.74 2.55 25.61
N LYS A 190 -19.65 2.23 24.68
CA LYS A 190 -19.72 0.90 24.04
C LYS A 190 -18.80 0.78 22.83
N ILE A 191 -18.64 1.84 22.04
CA ILE A 191 -17.83 1.85 20.83
C ILE A 191 -16.34 1.72 21.15
N VAL A 192 -15.84 2.53 22.10
CA VAL A 192 -14.41 2.63 22.42
C VAL A 192 -13.78 1.26 22.75
N PRO A 193 -14.39 0.43 23.61
CA PRO A 193 -13.87 -0.93 23.87
C PRO A 193 -13.93 -1.85 22.64
N LYS A 194 -14.98 -1.75 21.81
CA LYS A 194 -15.11 -2.59 20.60
C LYS A 194 -13.96 -2.36 19.62
N PHE A 195 -13.42 -1.15 19.59
CA PHE A 195 -12.28 -0.76 18.75
C PHE A 195 -10.94 -0.91 19.47
N ASP A 196 -10.88 -1.37 20.73
CA ASP A 196 -9.66 -1.31 21.53
C ASP A 196 -8.99 0.07 21.40
N ALA A 197 -9.75 1.11 21.59
CA ALA A 197 -9.32 2.49 21.36
C ALA A 197 -9.13 3.23 22.69
N ALA A 198 -8.22 4.20 22.72
CA ALA A 198 -7.97 5.01 23.92
C ALA A 198 -9.07 6.04 24.18
N ASN A 199 -9.78 6.48 23.13
CA ASN A 199 -10.84 7.46 23.19
C ASN A 199 -11.70 7.44 21.92
N ARG A 200 -12.76 8.25 21.87
CA ARG A 200 -13.69 8.34 20.74
C ARG A 200 -13.03 8.72 19.43
N HIS A 201 -12.05 9.65 19.45
CA HIS A 201 -11.32 10.05 18.25
C HIS A 201 -10.49 8.88 17.71
N HIS A 202 -9.81 8.17 18.59
CA HIS A 202 -9.06 6.99 18.20
C HIS A 202 -9.98 5.90 17.62
N ALA A 203 -11.17 5.71 18.21
CA ALA A 203 -12.17 4.77 17.68
C ALA A 203 -12.66 5.18 16.27
N ALA A 204 -12.94 6.47 16.04
CA ALA A 204 -13.35 6.98 14.73
C ALA A 204 -12.25 6.81 13.68
N ILE A 205 -10.99 7.13 13.99
CA ILE A 205 -9.84 6.91 13.09
C ILE A 205 -9.69 5.42 12.74
N ARG A 206 -9.85 4.52 13.73
CA ARG A 206 -9.79 3.07 13.48
C ARG A 206 -10.94 2.63 12.59
N ALA A 207 -12.16 3.13 12.80
CA ALA A 207 -13.32 2.81 11.97
C ALA A 207 -13.13 3.24 10.50
N VAL A 208 -12.58 4.44 10.25
CA VAL A 208 -12.21 4.90 8.90
C VAL A 208 -11.16 3.97 8.27
N ARG A 209 -10.08 3.66 9.01
CA ARG A 209 -9.03 2.76 8.53
C ARG A 209 -9.52 1.36 8.21
N MET A 210 -10.56 0.91 8.90
CA MET A 210 -11.20 -0.39 8.70
C MET A 210 -12.24 -0.36 7.57
N GLY A 211 -12.52 0.81 6.97
CA GLY A 211 -13.54 0.97 5.94
C GLY A 211 -14.97 0.71 6.44
N LEU A 212 -15.22 0.94 7.74
CA LEU A 212 -16.55 0.77 8.34
C LEU A 212 -17.40 2.04 8.20
N ILE A 213 -16.72 3.19 8.04
CA ILE A 213 -17.33 4.51 7.82
C ILE A 213 -16.53 5.28 6.78
#